data_b06457dba55e4e45a24fd94695f8282e
#
_entry.id   b06457dba55e4e45a24fd94695f8282e
#
_cell.length_a   1.000
_cell.length_b   1.000
_cell.length_c   1.000
_cell.angle_alpha   90.00
_cell.angle_beta   90.00
_cell.angle_gamma   90.00
#
_symmetry.space_group_name_H-M   'P 1'
#
loop_
_entity.id
_entity.type
_entity.pdbx_description
1 polymer ?
#
loop_
_entity_poly.entity_id
_entity_poly.type
_entity_poly.pdbx_seq_one_letter_code
_entity_poly.pdbx_strand_id
1 'polypeptide(L)' 'MFEHRQDKMDLMMKESEDFRRIYNRHQELDKRVTAAELGTAPMEDLALNQLKKEKLWAKDRLANLMDTSPA' A
#
# COMPACT_ATOMS: atom_id res chain seq x y z
N MET A 1 -10.69 17.61 3.25
CA MET A 1 -9.70 16.88 4.03
C MET A 1 -9.07 15.74 3.28
N PHE A 2 -9.86 14.87 2.70
CA PHE A 2 -9.31 13.83 1.83
C PHE A 2 -8.60 14.39 0.61
N GLU A 3 -9.03 15.55 0.15
CA GLU A 3 -8.45 16.23 -1.00
C GLU A 3 -6.98 16.59 -0.78
N HIS A 4 -6.64 17.09 0.39
CA HIS A 4 -5.26 17.41 0.74
C HIS A 4 -4.36 16.19 0.77
N ARG A 5 -4.90 15.09 1.25
CA ARG A 5 -4.14 13.85 1.34
C ARG A 5 -3.90 13.26 -0.05
N GLN A 6 -4.90 13.36 -0.92
CA GLN A 6 -4.77 12.91 -2.30
C GLN A 6 -3.76 13.74 -3.06
N ASP A 7 -3.78 15.05 -2.90
CA ASP A 7 -2.81 15.95 -3.53
C ASP A 7 -1.39 15.63 -3.08
N LYS A 8 -1.21 15.38 -1.80
CA LYS A 8 0.09 15.01 -1.25
C LYS A 8 0.56 13.67 -1.79
N MET A 9 -0.32 12.70 -1.90
CA MET A 9 0.00 11.40 -2.51
C MET A 9 0.43 11.56 -3.95
N ASP A 10 -0.31 12.35 -4.74
CA ASP A 10 0.03 12.59 -6.14
C ASP A 10 1.40 13.23 -6.28
N LEU A 11 1.70 14.19 -5.41
CA LEU A 11 3.01 14.84 -5.40
C LEU A 11 4.11 13.84 -5.06
N MET A 12 3.90 13.03 -4.03
CA MET A 12 4.86 12.00 -3.62
C MET A 12 5.08 10.97 -4.74
N MET A 13 4.02 10.60 -5.45
CA MET A 13 4.12 9.67 -6.57
C MET A 13 4.99 10.24 -7.69
N LYS A 14 4.98 11.55 -7.87
CA LYS A 14 5.81 12.20 -8.89
C LYS A 14 7.25 12.36 -8.46
N GLU A 15 7.48 12.75 -7.21
CA GLU A 15 8.79 13.19 -6.75
C GLU A 15 9.61 12.11 -6.06
N SER A 16 8.95 11.11 -5.47
CA SER A 16 9.64 10.08 -4.71
C SER A 16 9.55 8.73 -5.41
N GLU A 17 10.69 8.23 -5.86
CA GLU A 17 10.76 6.90 -6.44
C GLU A 17 10.47 5.83 -5.40
N ASP A 18 10.97 6.00 -4.19
CA ASP A 18 10.72 5.08 -3.09
C ASP A 18 9.23 5.00 -2.77
N PHE A 19 8.55 6.15 -2.73
CA PHE A 19 7.12 6.19 -2.48
C PHE A 19 6.36 5.42 -3.56
N ARG A 20 6.69 5.64 -4.84
CA ARG A 20 6.05 4.92 -5.93
C ARG A 20 6.23 3.43 -5.82
N ARG A 21 7.44 2.99 -5.46
CA ARG A 21 7.74 1.57 -5.31
C ARG A 21 6.90 0.93 -4.22
N ILE A 22 6.83 1.56 -3.07
CA ILE A 22 6.06 1.05 -1.94
C ILE A 22 4.57 1.11 -2.24
N TYR A 23 4.10 2.18 -2.87
CA TYR A 23 2.70 2.32 -3.26
C TYR A 23 2.28 1.20 -4.22
N ASN A 24 3.09 0.94 -5.24
CA ASN A 24 2.80 -0.13 -6.20
C ASN A 24 2.78 -1.49 -5.51
N ARG A 25 3.70 -1.71 -4.59
CA ARG A 25 3.73 -2.94 -3.80
C ARG A 25 2.46 -3.09 -2.96
N HIS A 26 2.03 -2.01 -2.33
CA HIS A 26 0.80 -2.01 -1.54
C HIS A 26 -0.42 -2.35 -2.40
N GLN A 27 -0.50 -1.78 -3.59
CA GLN A 27 -1.59 -2.06 -4.53
C GLN A 27 -1.60 -3.52 -4.95
N GLU A 28 -0.43 -4.07 -5.25
CA GLU A 28 -0.31 -5.47 -5.64
C GLU A 28 -0.74 -6.40 -4.50
N LEU A 29 -0.29 -6.11 -3.29
CA LEU A 29 -0.65 -6.89 -2.11
C LEU A 29 -2.15 -6.81 -1.83
N ASP A 30 -2.73 -5.62 -1.99
CA ASP A 30 -4.16 -5.43 -1.80
C ASP A 30 -4.97 -6.27 -2.78
N LYS A 31 -4.57 -6.30 -4.03
CA LYS A 31 -5.23 -7.12 -5.05
C LYS A 31 -5.16 -8.61 -4.71
N ARG A 32 -4.00 -9.08 -4.27
CA ARG A 32 -3.82 -10.48 -3.89
C ARG A 32 -4.66 -10.87 -2.69
N VAL A 33 -4.68 -10.03 -1.66
CA VAL A 33 -5.49 -10.28 -0.47
C VAL A 33 -6.96 -10.30 -0.84
N THR A 34 -7.41 -9.34 -1.61
CA THR A 34 -8.81 -9.26 -2.04
C THR A 34 -9.22 -10.49 -2.84
N ALA A 35 -8.38 -10.92 -3.79
CA ALA A 35 -8.65 -12.10 -4.59
C ALA A 35 -8.75 -13.36 -3.72
N ALA A 36 -7.88 -13.49 -2.73
CA ALA A 36 -7.91 -14.62 -1.81
C ALA A 36 -9.18 -14.62 -0.96
N GLU A 37 -9.58 -13.46 -0.46
CA GLU A 37 -10.79 -13.33 0.37
C GLU A 37 -12.07 -13.56 -0.41
N LEU A 38 -12.08 -13.17 -1.69
CA LEU A 38 -13.23 -13.39 -2.56
C LEU A 38 -13.29 -14.83 -3.12
N GLY A 39 -12.22 -15.60 -2.93
CA GLY A 39 -12.16 -16.97 -3.41
C GLY A 39 -11.76 -17.12 -4.88
N THR A 40 -11.42 -16.02 -5.56
CA THR A 40 -10.98 -16.08 -6.95
C THR A 40 -9.55 -16.57 -7.10
N ALA A 41 -8.75 -16.39 -6.05
CA ALA A 41 -7.38 -16.93 -5.98
C ALA A 41 -7.15 -17.48 -4.58
N PRO A 42 -7.69 -18.68 -4.28
CA PRO A 42 -7.60 -19.23 -2.92
C PRO A 42 -6.15 -19.45 -2.51
N MET A 43 -5.85 -19.19 -1.25
CA MET A 43 -4.54 -19.47 -0.70
C MET A 43 -4.66 -19.94 0.75
N GLU A 44 -3.60 -20.57 1.24
CA GLU A 44 -3.57 -21.06 2.61
C GLU A 44 -3.61 -19.91 3.61
N ASP A 45 -4.19 -20.18 4.79
CA ASP A 45 -4.32 -19.14 5.82
C ASP A 45 -2.98 -18.52 6.20
N LEU A 46 -1.93 -19.32 6.28
CA LEU A 46 -0.61 -18.82 6.63
C LEU A 46 -0.09 -17.84 5.57
N ALA A 47 -0.24 -18.19 4.30
CA ALA A 47 0.18 -17.33 3.20
C ALA A 47 -0.62 -16.05 3.16
N LEU A 48 -1.93 -16.15 3.37
CA LEU A 48 -2.81 -14.99 3.41
C LEU A 48 -2.45 -14.05 4.56
N ASN A 49 -2.17 -14.60 5.73
CA ASN A 49 -1.76 -13.81 6.88
C ASN A 49 -0.44 -13.07 6.63
N GLN A 50 0.49 -13.71 5.94
CA GLN A 50 1.75 -13.05 5.56
C GLN A 50 1.51 -11.88 4.62
N LEU A 51 0.65 -12.06 3.62
CA LEU A 51 0.31 -10.98 2.70
C LEU A 51 -0.38 -9.82 3.42
N LYS A 52 -1.25 -10.12 4.38
CA LYS A 52 -1.90 -9.08 5.18
C LYS A 52 -0.89 -8.29 6.00
N LYS A 53 0.10 -8.96 6.56
CA LYS A 53 1.17 -8.30 7.32
C LYS A 53 2.02 -7.40 6.41
N GLU A 54 2.38 -7.88 5.24
CA GLU A 54 3.13 -7.09 4.28
C GLU A 54 2.34 -5.88 3.82
N LYS A 55 1.05 -6.05 3.57
CA LYS A 55 0.16 -4.96 3.18
C LYS A 55 0.11 -3.89 4.25
N LEU A 56 -0.03 -4.30 5.50
CA LEU A 56 -0.05 -3.38 6.63
C LEU A 56 1.29 -2.65 6.77
N TRP A 57 2.39 -3.38 6.62
CA TRP A 57 3.72 -2.79 6.66
C TRP A 57 3.89 -1.74 5.56
N ALA A 58 3.47 -2.05 4.34
CA ALA A 58 3.56 -1.11 3.23
C ALA A 58 2.72 0.14 3.49
N LYS A 59 1.51 -0.04 4.02
CA LYS A 59 0.64 1.07 4.39
C LYS A 59 1.28 1.97 5.44
N ASP A 60 1.86 1.37 6.47
CA ASP A 60 2.54 2.13 7.52
C ASP A 60 3.75 2.88 6.97
N ARG A 61 4.49 2.26 6.07
CA ARG A 61 5.63 2.90 5.42
C ARG A 61 5.21 4.10 4.58
N LEU A 62 4.12 3.96 3.82
CA LEU A 62 3.57 5.05 3.03
C LEU A 62 3.15 6.22 3.93
N ALA A 63 2.47 5.93 5.03
CA ALA A 63 2.05 6.95 5.99
C ALA A 63 3.27 7.68 6.58
N ASN A 64 4.31 6.94 6.94
CA ASN A 64 5.53 7.54 7.46
C ASN A 64 6.19 8.46 6.44
N LEU A 65 6.27 8.03 5.19
CA LEU A 65 6.86 8.86 4.14
C LEU A 65 6.05 10.15 3.92
N MET A 66 4.73 10.04 3.98
CA MET A 66 3.87 11.21 3.85
C MET A 66 4.03 12.17 5.03
N ASP A 67 4.12 11.63 6.24
CA ASP A 67 4.23 12.45 7.44
C ASP A 67 5.59 13.13 7.56
N THR A 68 6.64 12.52 7.06
CA THR A 68 8.00 13.08 7.12
C THR A 68 8.34 13.98 5.94
N SER A 69 7.51 13.99 4.91
CA SER A 69 7.71 14.84 3.75
C SER A 69 7.43 16.30 4.09
N PRO A 70 8.27 17.24 3.66
CA PRO A 70 8.08 18.65 3.97
C PRO A 70 6.97 19.34 3.16
N ALA A 71 6.29 18.65 2.31
CA ALA A 71 5.28 19.25 1.45
C ALA A 71 4.00 19.69 2.22
#